data_3496f3f11e83d9f859b97241b98959d5
#
_entry.id   3496f3f11e83d9f859b97241b98959d5
#
_cell.length_a   1.000
_cell.length_b   1.000
_cell.length_c   1.000
_cell.angle_alpha   90.00
_cell.angle_beta   90.00
_cell.angle_gamma   90.00
#
_symmetry.space_group_name_H-M   'P 1'
#
loop_
_entity.id
_entity.type
_entity.pdbx_description
1 polymer ?
#
loop_
_entity_poly.entity_id
_entity_poly.type
_entity_poly.pdbx_seq_one_letter_code
_entity_poly.pdbx_strand_id
1 'polypeptide(L)'
;GAVKIKNGKIIDEFECFVNPEKPIPERVVEITHITDEMVKDAGTIDEVLPKFLEFMGDSVLVAHNASFDIGFIKYNAEQLGYKLENTYIDTLRLAKEIFPDFKRYKLGLIADKLGITVEVAHRALDDVITLVKVFNVMMEKMKEKGVTKIGEIDAKCQGEINVKNLDSYHAIILTKNKTGLLNLYKLISFSHLNYFYKRPRIPKSVYEQYSEGLIIGSACEAGELYRAIVAGKSEEEIEEIARFYDYLEIQPIGNNEFM
;
A
#
# COMPACT_ATOMS: atom_id res chain seq x y z
N GLY A 1 -16.78 -2.03 8.46
CA GLY A 1 -16.64 -2.41 9.87
C GLY A 1 -15.28 -2.06 10.41
N ALA A 2 -15.21 -1.61 11.65
CA ALA A 2 -13.97 -1.37 12.37
C ALA A 2 -14.15 -1.63 13.87
N VAL A 3 -13.05 -1.91 14.57
CA VAL A 3 -13.06 -2.04 16.04
C VAL A 3 -11.91 -1.25 16.64
N LYS A 4 -12.12 -0.69 17.83
CA LYS A 4 -11.05 -0.16 18.65
C LYS A 4 -10.48 -1.24 19.55
N ILE A 5 -9.15 -1.35 19.59
CA ILE A 5 -8.46 -2.28 20.47
C ILE A 5 -7.58 -1.54 21.48
N LYS A 6 -7.57 -2.01 22.71
CA LYS A 6 -6.67 -1.54 23.77
C LYS A 6 -6.12 -2.74 24.53
N ASN A 7 -4.81 -2.84 24.62
CA ASN A 7 -4.15 -3.97 25.28
C ASN A 7 -4.61 -5.36 24.75
N GLY A 8 -4.77 -5.45 23.42
CA GLY A 8 -5.20 -6.67 22.72
C GLY A 8 -6.69 -7.02 22.85
N LYS A 9 -7.50 -6.19 23.52
CA LYS A 9 -8.94 -6.40 23.68
C LYS A 9 -9.73 -5.37 22.88
N ILE A 10 -10.83 -5.81 22.27
CA ILE A 10 -11.81 -4.92 21.62
C ILE A 10 -12.53 -4.15 22.75
N ILE A 11 -12.59 -2.83 22.59
CA ILE A 11 -13.21 -1.92 23.54
C ILE A 11 -14.36 -1.12 22.93
N ASP A 12 -14.44 -1.04 21.60
CA ASP A 12 -15.47 -0.34 20.88
C ASP A 12 -15.57 -0.87 19.43
N GLU A 13 -16.74 -0.73 18.80
CA GLU A 13 -17.04 -1.25 17.48
C GLU A 13 -17.79 -0.23 16.65
N PHE A 14 -17.50 -0.18 15.35
CA PHE A 14 -18.20 0.61 14.36
C PHE A 14 -18.57 -0.26 13.17
N GLU A 15 -19.87 -0.40 12.92
CA GLU A 15 -20.37 -1.12 11.76
C GLU A 15 -21.56 -0.36 11.16
N CYS A 16 -21.53 -0.15 9.85
CA CYS A 16 -22.66 0.40 9.12
C CYS A 16 -22.57 0.04 7.63
N PHE A 17 -23.71 0.07 6.97
CA PHE A 17 -23.76 0.13 5.52
C PHE A 17 -23.60 1.58 5.05
N VAL A 18 -23.12 1.72 3.81
CA VAL A 18 -23.05 3.00 3.12
C VAL A 18 -23.80 2.86 1.81
N ASN A 19 -24.72 3.78 1.53
CA ASN A 19 -25.40 3.85 0.25
C ASN A 19 -24.42 4.43 -0.80
N PRO A 20 -24.04 3.67 -1.84
CA PRO A 20 -23.11 4.15 -2.86
C PRO A 20 -23.78 5.08 -3.87
N GLU A 21 -25.09 5.34 -3.78
CA GLU A 21 -25.90 6.15 -4.72
C GLU A 21 -25.81 5.69 -6.18
N LYS A 22 -25.39 4.47 -6.39
CA LYS A 22 -25.27 3.80 -7.70
C LYS A 22 -25.41 2.30 -7.52
N PRO A 23 -25.88 1.57 -8.57
CA PRO A 23 -26.00 0.13 -8.51
C PRO A 23 -24.67 -0.55 -8.17
N ILE A 24 -24.72 -1.54 -7.29
CA ILE A 24 -23.57 -2.37 -6.93
C ILE A 24 -23.36 -3.39 -8.06
N PRO A 25 -22.18 -3.44 -8.69
CA PRO A 25 -21.89 -4.41 -9.73
C PRO A 25 -22.08 -5.86 -9.24
N GLU A 26 -22.68 -6.72 -10.05
CA GLU A 26 -23.00 -8.12 -9.71
C GLU A 26 -21.78 -8.88 -9.17
N ARG A 27 -20.61 -8.69 -9.79
CA ARG A 27 -19.33 -9.25 -9.30
C ARG A 27 -18.97 -8.81 -7.88
N VAL A 28 -19.35 -7.60 -7.46
CA VAL A 28 -19.10 -7.10 -6.09
C VAL A 28 -20.10 -7.76 -5.14
N VAL A 29 -21.36 -7.90 -5.54
CA VAL A 29 -22.39 -8.63 -4.78
C VAL A 29 -21.97 -10.07 -4.53
N GLU A 30 -21.43 -10.76 -5.54
CA GLU A 30 -20.92 -12.14 -5.41
C GLU A 30 -19.80 -12.28 -4.37
N ILE A 31 -18.95 -11.25 -4.22
CA ILE A 31 -17.83 -11.27 -3.30
C ILE A 31 -18.22 -10.83 -1.89
N THR A 32 -19.01 -9.76 -1.79
CA THR A 32 -19.33 -9.11 -0.50
C THR A 32 -20.65 -9.57 0.09
N HIS A 33 -21.51 -10.16 -0.73
CA HIS A 33 -22.91 -10.48 -0.42
C HIS A 33 -23.74 -9.26 -0.01
N ILE A 34 -23.29 -8.05 -0.35
CA ILE A 34 -24.01 -6.79 -0.12
C ILE A 34 -24.78 -6.44 -1.38
N THR A 35 -26.11 -6.35 -1.27
CA THR A 35 -27.01 -6.03 -2.38
C THR A 35 -27.48 -4.58 -2.30
N ASP A 36 -27.97 -4.02 -3.42
CA ASP A 36 -28.57 -2.69 -3.46
C ASP A 36 -29.71 -2.53 -2.43
N GLU A 37 -30.51 -3.57 -2.24
CA GLU A 37 -31.62 -3.58 -1.27
C GLU A 37 -31.12 -3.40 0.18
N MET A 38 -29.95 -3.94 0.52
CA MET A 38 -29.36 -3.83 1.87
C MET A 38 -28.84 -2.42 2.17
N VAL A 39 -28.48 -1.65 1.16
CA VAL A 39 -27.84 -0.34 1.34
C VAL A 39 -28.74 0.85 0.97
N LYS A 40 -29.93 0.60 0.40
CA LYS A 40 -30.81 1.65 -0.11
C LYS A 40 -31.23 2.69 0.92
N ASP A 41 -31.45 2.24 2.17
CA ASP A 41 -31.85 3.09 3.29
C ASP A 41 -30.68 3.47 4.22
N ALA A 42 -29.45 3.11 3.83
CA ALA A 42 -28.25 3.50 4.57
C ALA A 42 -27.84 4.95 4.27
N GLY A 43 -27.10 5.55 5.20
CA GLY A 43 -26.51 6.88 4.98
C GLY A 43 -25.50 6.88 3.82
N THR A 44 -25.37 8.01 3.17
CA THR A 44 -24.36 8.22 2.12
C THR A 44 -22.96 8.38 2.72
N ILE A 45 -21.92 8.42 1.87
CA ILE A 45 -20.52 8.51 2.35
C ILE A 45 -20.27 9.82 3.14
N ASP A 46 -20.88 10.91 2.75
CA ASP A 46 -20.80 12.22 3.41
C ASP A 46 -21.49 12.25 4.76
N GLU A 47 -22.47 11.40 5.01
CA GLU A 47 -23.12 11.24 6.31
C GLU A 47 -22.40 10.28 7.25
N VAL A 48 -21.79 9.22 6.68
CA VAL A 48 -21.18 8.14 7.45
C VAL A 48 -19.72 8.41 7.76
N LEU A 49 -18.95 8.96 6.81
CA LEU A 49 -17.52 9.13 6.96
C LEU A 49 -17.14 10.06 8.13
N PRO A 50 -17.82 11.20 8.38
CA PRO A 50 -17.51 12.02 9.55
C PRO A 50 -17.62 11.26 10.87
N LYS A 51 -18.65 10.41 11.02
CA LYS A 51 -18.86 9.56 12.20
C LYS A 51 -17.76 8.52 12.34
N PHE A 52 -17.31 7.98 11.22
CA PHE A 52 -16.19 7.04 11.20
C PHE A 52 -14.86 7.71 11.54
N LEU A 53 -14.61 8.93 11.05
CA LEU A 53 -13.42 9.72 11.42
C LEU A 53 -13.42 10.07 12.92
N GLU A 54 -14.58 10.43 13.48
CA GLU A 54 -14.75 10.65 14.91
C GLU A 54 -14.48 9.36 15.72
N PHE A 55 -15.04 8.22 15.26
CA PHE A 55 -14.74 6.92 15.85
C PHE A 55 -13.24 6.60 15.80
N MET A 56 -12.54 6.85 14.71
CA MET A 56 -11.11 6.61 14.62
C MET A 56 -10.31 7.50 15.58
N GLY A 57 -10.62 8.79 15.64
CA GLY A 57 -9.84 9.77 16.41
C GLY A 57 -8.36 9.71 16.06
N ASP A 58 -7.49 9.85 17.05
CA ASP A 58 -6.01 9.80 16.89
C ASP A 58 -5.43 8.37 16.94
N SER A 59 -6.26 7.35 16.74
CA SER A 59 -5.81 5.96 16.85
C SER A 59 -4.84 5.59 15.71
N VAL A 60 -3.90 4.69 16.00
CA VAL A 60 -3.11 4.03 14.94
C VAL A 60 -4.04 3.04 14.22
N LEU A 61 -4.12 3.16 12.90
CA LEU A 61 -4.96 2.30 12.08
C LEU A 61 -4.24 0.98 11.79
N VAL A 62 -4.97 -0.13 11.81
CA VAL A 62 -4.42 -1.44 11.47
C VAL A 62 -5.32 -2.09 10.42
N ALA A 63 -4.76 -2.44 9.28
CA ALA A 63 -5.49 -3.11 8.21
C ALA A 63 -4.63 -4.16 7.51
N HIS A 64 -5.27 -5.07 6.77
CA HIS A 64 -4.57 -6.10 6.00
C HIS A 64 -4.55 -5.74 4.52
N ASN A 65 -3.39 -5.37 3.98
CA ASN A 65 -3.22 -4.65 2.72
C ASN A 65 -3.73 -3.21 2.83
N ALA A 66 -3.25 -2.53 3.86
CA ALA A 66 -3.74 -1.26 4.37
C ALA A 66 -3.83 -0.13 3.32
N SER A 67 -2.97 -0.15 2.30
CA SER A 67 -2.99 0.85 1.22
C SER A 67 -4.34 0.92 0.49
N PHE A 68 -5.08 -0.20 0.42
CA PHE A 68 -6.40 -0.25 -0.19
C PHE A 68 -7.43 0.49 0.67
N ASP A 69 -7.55 0.10 1.94
CA ASP A 69 -8.55 0.66 2.87
C ASP A 69 -8.25 2.13 3.19
N ILE A 70 -6.99 2.43 3.51
CA ILE A 70 -6.55 3.79 3.84
C ILE A 70 -6.69 4.73 2.64
N GLY A 71 -6.36 4.25 1.43
CA GLY A 71 -6.54 5.02 0.19
C GLY A 71 -8.00 5.41 -0.04
N PHE A 72 -8.92 4.48 0.21
CA PHE A 72 -10.36 4.73 0.08
C PHE A 72 -10.87 5.77 1.08
N ILE A 73 -10.46 5.62 2.35
CA ILE A 73 -10.84 6.55 3.43
C ILE A 73 -10.24 7.93 3.15
N LYS A 74 -8.95 8.01 2.82
CA LYS A 74 -8.24 9.26 2.54
C LYS A 74 -8.89 10.02 1.39
N TYR A 75 -9.12 9.35 0.26
CA TYR A 75 -9.75 9.97 -0.91
C TYR A 75 -11.10 10.60 -0.57
N ASN A 76 -11.99 9.85 0.10
CA ASN A 76 -13.31 10.39 0.44
C ASN A 76 -13.25 11.46 1.54
N ALA A 77 -12.34 11.36 2.50
CA ALA A 77 -12.11 12.38 3.51
C ALA A 77 -11.67 13.72 2.88
N GLU A 78 -10.74 13.68 1.95
CA GLU A 78 -10.26 14.84 1.19
C GLU A 78 -11.39 15.52 0.38
N GLN A 79 -12.26 14.73 -0.26
CA GLN A 79 -13.44 15.27 -0.96
C GLN A 79 -14.39 16.04 -0.02
N LEU A 80 -14.47 15.65 1.24
CA LEU A 80 -15.29 16.29 2.26
C LEU A 80 -14.53 17.37 3.09
N GLY A 81 -13.28 17.67 2.70
CA GLY A 81 -12.46 18.70 3.37
C GLY A 81 -11.81 18.23 4.68
N TYR A 82 -11.80 16.93 4.98
CA TYR A 82 -11.10 16.36 6.11
C TYR A 82 -9.70 15.90 5.72
N LYS A 83 -8.78 15.92 6.71
CA LYS A 83 -7.44 15.34 6.56
C LYS A 83 -7.33 14.05 7.37
N LEU A 84 -6.77 13.02 6.78
CA LEU A 84 -6.45 11.78 7.47
C LEU A 84 -4.94 11.78 7.78
N GLU A 85 -4.59 12.08 9.03
CA GLU A 85 -3.18 12.15 9.50
C GLU A 85 -2.77 10.94 10.35
N ASN A 86 -3.66 9.97 10.49
CA ASN A 86 -3.43 8.78 11.30
C ASN A 86 -2.28 7.95 10.71
N THR A 87 -1.35 7.53 11.56
CA THR A 87 -0.38 6.49 11.20
C THR A 87 -1.08 5.14 11.07
N TYR A 88 -0.54 4.25 10.25
CA TYR A 88 -1.14 2.93 10.07
C TYR A 88 -0.11 1.81 10.03
N ILE A 89 -0.56 0.61 10.35
CA ILE A 89 0.18 -0.64 10.27
C ILE A 89 -0.46 -1.53 9.22
N ASP A 90 0.33 -1.96 8.23
CA ASP A 90 -0.09 -2.98 7.27
C ASP A 90 0.28 -4.38 7.77
N THR A 91 -0.71 -5.14 8.20
CA THR A 91 -0.51 -6.51 8.70
C THR A 91 -0.09 -7.48 7.60
N LEU A 92 -0.35 -7.19 6.32
CA LEU A 92 0.18 -7.98 5.20
C LEU A 92 1.71 -7.86 5.13
N ARG A 93 2.23 -6.63 5.28
CA ARG A 93 3.67 -6.37 5.33
C ARG A 93 4.29 -7.01 6.57
N LEU A 94 3.68 -6.78 7.73
CA LEU A 94 4.12 -7.34 9.00
C LEU A 94 4.14 -8.88 8.98
N ALA A 95 3.12 -9.52 8.37
CA ALA A 95 3.07 -10.97 8.23
C ALA A 95 4.24 -11.55 7.42
N LYS A 96 4.66 -10.87 6.36
CA LYS A 96 5.79 -11.30 5.53
C LYS A 96 7.11 -11.29 6.32
N GLU A 97 7.28 -10.36 7.25
CA GLU A 97 8.45 -10.25 8.11
C GLU A 97 8.44 -11.29 9.26
N ILE A 98 7.27 -11.53 9.84
CA ILE A 98 7.14 -12.45 10.98
C ILE A 98 7.11 -13.91 10.52
N PHE A 99 6.48 -14.18 9.38
CA PHE A 99 6.24 -15.53 8.85
C PHE A 99 6.83 -15.69 7.42
N PRO A 100 8.15 -15.57 7.24
CA PRO A 100 8.77 -15.59 5.91
C PRO A 100 8.52 -16.88 5.12
N ASP A 101 8.25 -17.99 5.82
CA ASP A 101 8.00 -19.31 5.21
C ASP A 101 6.58 -19.48 4.67
N PHE A 102 5.68 -18.51 4.88
CA PHE A 102 4.33 -18.60 4.37
C PHE A 102 4.33 -18.30 2.85
N LYS A 103 3.73 -19.20 2.07
CA LYS A 103 3.63 -19.03 0.59
C LYS A 103 2.57 -18.01 0.16
N ARG A 104 1.58 -17.77 1.00
CA ARG A 104 0.45 -16.87 0.73
C ARG A 104 0.06 -16.16 2.02
N TYR A 105 -0.34 -14.90 1.87
CA TYR A 105 -0.59 -13.98 2.98
C TYR A 105 -2.00 -13.37 2.97
N LYS A 106 -3.01 -14.07 2.42
CA LYS A 106 -4.42 -13.69 2.63
C LYS A 106 -4.77 -13.87 4.10
N LEU A 107 -5.54 -12.95 4.68
CA LEU A 107 -5.89 -12.94 6.11
C LEU A 107 -6.41 -14.29 6.60
N GLY A 108 -7.39 -14.86 5.91
CA GLY A 108 -7.95 -16.18 6.27
C GLY A 108 -6.92 -17.31 6.25
N LEU A 109 -5.96 -17.30 5.30
CA LEU A 109 -4.89 -18.30 5.25
C LEU A 109 -3.86 -18.14 6.37
N ILE A 110 -3.61 -16.91 6.82
CA ILE A 110 -2.75 -16.65 7.99
C ILE A 110 -3.46 -17.14 9.24
N ALA A 111 -4.75 -16.80 9.39
CA ALA A 111 -5.56 -17.24 10.54
C ALA A 111 -5.59 -18.77 10.64
N ASP A 112 -5.86 -19.46 9.54
CA ASP A 112 -5.84 -20.93 9.48
C ASP A 112 -4.50 -21.52 9.94
N LYS A 113 -3.38 -21.00 9.40
CA LYS A 113 -2.04 -21.45 9.80
C LYS A 113 -1.67 -21.16 11.25
N LEU A 114 -2.29 -20.15 11.85
CA LEU A 114 -2.13 -19.80 13.26
C LEU A 114 -3.13 -20.54 14.17
N GLY A 115 -3.98 -21.42 13.62
CA GLY A 115 -5.02 -22.13 14.36
C GLY A 115 -6.15 -21.23 14.86
N ILE A 116 -6.36 -20.08 14.21
CA ILE A 116 -7.41 -19.12 14.56
C ILE A 116 -8.68 -19.51 13.80
N THR A 117 -9.73 -19.89 14.53
CA THR A 117 -11.04 -20.21 13.93
C THR A 117 -11.70 -18.93 13.41
N VAL A 118 -12.07 -18.95 12.13
CA VAL A 118 -12.85 -17.88 11.46
C VAL A 118 -14.31 -18.34 11.47
N GLU A 119 -15.19 -17.61 12.14
CA GLU A 119 -16.58 -18.05 12.33
C GLU A 119 -17.43 -17.87 11.06
N VAL A 120 -17.28 -16.73 10.37
CA VAL A 120 -17.91 -16.47 9.06
C VAL A 120 -16.95 -15.60 8.24
N ALA A 121 -16.62 -16.02 7.03
CA ALA A 121 -15.83 -15.20 6.12
C ALA A 121 -16.75 -14.24 5.33
N HIS A 122 -16.24 -13.03 5.00
CA HIS A 122 -16.89 -12.04 4.13
C HIS A 122 -17.95 -11.14 4.77
N ARG A 123 -18.02 -11.04 6.10
CA ARG A 123 -18.65 -9.90 6.76
C ARG A 123 -17.58 -8.99 7.31
N ALA A 124 -17.73 -7.68 7.11
CA ALA A 124 -16.70 -6.70 7.44
C ALA A 124 -16.24 -6.78 8.91
N LEU A 125 -17.16 -6.98 9.85
CA LEU A 125 -16.83 -7.08 11.27
C LEU A 125 -16.12 -8.40 11.61
N ASP A 126 -16.56 -9.53 11.03
CA ASP A 126 -15.93 -10.85 11.25
C ASP A 126 -14.48 -10.88 10.73
N ASP A 127 -14.24 -10.26 9.58
CA ASP A 127 -12.88 -10.10 9.03
C ASP A 127 -12.01 -9.23 9.94
N VAL A 128 -12.57 -8.15 10.51
CA VAL A 128 -11.87 -7.28 11.46
C VAL A 128 -11.58 -8.02 12.78
N ILE A 129 -12.50 -8.81 13.31
CA ILE A 129 -12.27 -9.63 14.51
C ILE A 129 -11.17 -10.67 14.24
N THR A 130 -11.19 -11.29 13.07
CA THR A 130 -10.12 -12.20 12.64
C THR A 130 -8.78 -11.47 12.55
N LEU A 131 -8.76 -10.26 11.99
CA LEU A 131 -7.57 -9.42 11.93
C LEU A 131 -7.03 -9.10 13.32
N VAL A 132 -7.89 -8.77 14.29
CA VAL A 132 -7.48 -8.52 15.70
C VAL A 132 -6.80 -9.75 16.30
N LYS A 133 -7.37 -10.93 16.11
CA LYS A 133 -6.78 -12.19 16.61
C LYS A 133 -5.40 -12.43 15.99
N VAL A 134 -5.27 -12.27 14.67
CA VAL A 134 -4.00 -12.42 13.94
C VAL A 134 -2.99 -11.36 14.37
N PHE A 135 -3.42 -10.10 14.49
CA PHE A 135 -2.55 -9.01 14.92
C PHE A 135 -2.02 -9.19 16.33
N ASN A 136 -2.84 -9.68 17.26
CA ASN A 136 -2.38 -10.01 18.62
C ASN A 136 -1.26 -11.06 18.62
N VAL A 137 -1.38 -12.13 17.82
CA VAL A 137 -0.33 -13.13 17.66
C VAL A 137 0.93 -12.50 17.05
N MET A 138 0.77 -11.62 16.06
CA MET A 138 1.92 -10.90 15.48
C MET A 138 2.62 -10.03 16.53
N MET A 139 1.87 -9.33 17.36
CA MET A 139 2.41 -8.46 18.42
C MET A 139 3.17 -9.27 19.47
N GLU A 140 2.69 -10.46 19.88
CA GLU A 140 3.45 -11.34 20.77
C GLU A 140 4.79 -11.77 20.14
N LYS A 141 4.78 -12.18 18.87
CA LYS A 141 6.02 -12.53 18.15
C LYS A 141 6.97 -11.33 17.98
N MET A 142 6.45 -10.12 17.82
CA MET A 142 7.27 -8.91 17.78
C MET A 142 7.88 -8.59 19.14
N LYS A 143 7.16 -8.82 20.24
CA LYS A 143 7.73 -8.71 21.60
C LYS A 143 8.88 -9.68 21.83
N GLU A 144 8.76 -10.94 21.36
CA GLU A 144 9.86 -11.93 21.41
C GLU A 144 11.11 -11.41 20.65
N LYS A 145 10.93 -10.61 19.58
CA LYS A 145 12.01 -9.94 18.86
C LYS A 145 12.47 -8.62 19.50
N GLY A 146 11.95 -8.28 20.70
CA GLY A 146 12.32 -7.10 21.50
C GLY A 146 11.66 -5.80 21.01
N VAL A 147 10.55 -5.86 20.26
CA VAL A 147 9.70 -4.70 19.94
C VAL A 147 8.71 -4.48 21.09
N THR A 148 8.80 -3.33 21.76
CA THR A 148 7.97 -3.03 22.93
C THR A 148 6.92 -1.97 22.65
N LYS A 149 7.10 -1.19 21.60
CA LYS A 149 6.18 -0.11 21.19
C LYS A 149 5.79 -0.24 19.73
N ILE A 150 4.57 0.12 19.41
CA ILE A 150 4.02 0.11 18.03
C ILE A 150 4.89 0.94 17.08
N GLY A 151 5.38 2.11 17.51
CA GLY A 151 6.27 2.95 16.70
C GLY A 151 7.66 2.35 16.39
N GLU A 152 8.04 1.26 17.06
CA GLU A 152 9.29 0.54 16.79
C GLU A 152 9.11 -0.54 15.70
N ILE A 153 7.86 -0.84 15.29
CA ILE A 153 7.56 -1.87 14.29
C ILE A 153 8.23 -1.50 12.97
N ASP A 154 8.06 -0.28 12.51
CA ASP A 154 8.66 0.18 11.24
C ASP A 154 10.19 0.19 11.28
N ALA A 155 10.79 0.58 12.39
CA ALA A 155 12.25 0.62 12.53
C ALA A 155 12.89 -0.78 12.54
N LYS A 156 12.19 -1.79 13.07
CA LYS A 156 12.67 -3.19 13.11
C LYS A 156 12.16 -4.05 11.95
N CYS A 157 11.05 -3.66 11.32
CA CYS A 157 10.57 -4.25 10.07
C CYS A 157 11.27 -3.66 8.82
N GLN A 158 12.21 -2.76 8.97
CA GLN A 158 13.18 -2.37 7.96
C GLN A 158 14.30 -3.44 7.79
N GLY A 159 13.98 -4.72 8.05
CA GLY A 159 14.72 -5.83 7.48
C GLY A 159 14.90 -5.60 5.98
N GLU A 160 15.96 -6.12 5.36
CA GLU A 160 16.36 -5.91 3.96
C GLU A 160 15.14 -5.63 3.09
N ILE A 161 15.07 -4.43 2.53
CA ILE A 161 13.98 -4.03 1.65
C ILE A 161 13.81 -5.13 0.63
N ASN A 162 12.74 -5.91 0.74
CA ASN A 162 12.51 -6.97 -0.20
C ASN A 162 12.17 -6.34 -1.56
N VAL A 163 13.20 -6.17 -2.37
CA VAL A 163 13.14 -5.54 -3.70
C VAL A 163 12.02 -6.12 -4.55
N LYS A 164 11.58 -7.35 -4.26
CA LYS A 164 10.46 -8.01 -4.95
C LYS A 164 9.11 -7.33 -4.73
N ASN A 165 8.95 -6.64 -3.60
CA ASN A 165 7.69 -5.98 -3.22
C ASN A 165 7.66 -4.49 -3.57
N LEU A 166 8.75 -3.92 -4.07
CA LEU A 166 8.79 -2.54 -4.51
C LEU A 166 8.18 -2.40 -5.90
N ASP A 167 7.46 -1.31 -6.12
CA ASP A 167 7.06 -0.92 -7.46
C ASP A 167 8.30 -0.70 -8.34
N SER A 168 8.14 -0.94 -9.62
CA SER A 168 9.20 -0.73 -10.60
C SER A 168 8.65 0.04 -11.79
N TYR A 169 9.33 1.09 -12.14
CA TYR A 169 8.97 2.02 -13.19
C TYR A 169 9.97 1.97 -14.33
N HIS A 170 9.55 2.42 -15.51
CA HIS A 170 10.47 2.63 -16.61
C HIS A 170 11.32 3.87 -16.34
N ALA A 171 12.57 3.80 -16.73
CA ALA A 171 13.50 4.93 -16.79
C ALA A 171 14.40 4.77 -18.01
N ILE A 172 14.83 5.87 -18.61
CA ILE A 172 15.80 5.86 -19.70
C ILE A 172 17.14 6.33 -19.13
N ILE A 173 18.19 5.57 -19.39
CA ILE A 173 19.54 5.92 -18.96
C ILE A 173 20.41 6.08 -20.20
N LEU A 174 20.98 7.26 -20.39
CA LEU A 174 21.88 7.62 -21.49
C LEU A 174 23.29 7.80 -20.95
N THR A 175 24.31 7.57 -21.80
CA THR A 175 25.71 7.75 -21.43
C THR A 175 26.26 9.05 -22.03
N LYS A 176 26.90 9.89 -21.21
CA LYS A 176 27.59 11.12 -21.65
C LYS A 176 29.02 10.84 -22.16
N ASN A 177 29.68 9.86 -21.59
CA ASN A 177 31.09 9.60 -21.81
C ASN A 177 31.48 8.14 -21.50
N LYS A 178 32.76 7.80 -21.60
CA LYS A 178 33.26 6.44 -21.33
C LYS A 178 33.05 6.01 -19.87
N THR A 179 33.16 6.91 -18.89
CA THR A 179 32.87 6.63 -17.48
C THR A 179 31.41 6.22 -17.32
N GLY A 180 30.48 6.99 -17.90
CA GLY A 180 29.06 6.66 -17.92
C GLY A 180 28.77 5.29 -18.57
N LEU A 181 29.46 4.96 -19.67
CA LEU A 181 29.30 3.66 -20.31
C LEU A 181 29.71 2.51 -19.38
N LEU A 182 30.84 2.65 -18.67
CA LEU A 182 31.27 1.66 -17.68
C LEU A 182 30.31 1.54 -16.50
N ASN A 183 29.81 2.66 -16.03
CA ASN A 183 28.84 2.70 -14.95
C ASN A 183 27.50 2.09 -15.38
N LEU A 184 27.04 2.32 -16.61
CA LEU A 184 25.86 1.67 -17.15
C LEU A 184 26.04 0.13 -17.20
N TYR A 185 27.17 -0.39 -17.61
CA TYR A 185 27.44 -1.82 -17.58
C TYR A 185 27.39 -2.41 -16.17
N LYS A 186 27.90 -1.69 -15.16
CA LYS A 186 27.79 -2.10 -13.75
C LYS A 186 26.33 -2.12 -13.31
N LEU A 187 25.55 -1.07 -13.60
CA LEU A 187 24.12 -1.01 -13.26
C LEU A 187 23.32 -2.15 -13.91
N ILE A 188 23.59 -2.44 -15.19
CA ILE A 188 22.97 -3.58 -15.87
C ILE A 188 23.34 -4.90 -15.19
N SER A 189 24.62 -5.09 -14.84
CA SER A 189 25.08 -6.29 -14.13
C SER A 189 24.38 -6.44 -12.79
N PHE A 190 24.31 -5.38 -11.98
CA PHE A 190 23.59 -5.40 -10.70
C PHE A 190 22.10 -5.69 -10.89
N SER A 191 21.46 -5.12 -11.90
CA SER A 191 20.04 -5.33 -12.15
C SER A 191 19.70 -6.79 -12.45
N HIS A 192 20.63 -7.52 -13.06
CA HIS A 192 20.46 -8.95 -13.38
C HIS A 192 20.93 -9.88 -12.26
N LEU A 193 22.03 -9.56 -11.59
CA LEU A 193 22.63 -10.45 -10.60
C LEU A 193 22.05 -10.28 -9.20
N ASN A 194 21.72 -9.03 -8.80
CA ASN A 194 21.34 -8.71 -7.43
C ASN A 194 19.86 -8.31 -7.30
N TYR A 195 19.29 -7.67 -8.33
CA TYR A 195 17.97 -7.02 -8.22
C TYR A 195 16.94 -7.56 -9.22
N PHE A 196 17.19 -8.69 -9.86
CA PHE A 196 16.26 -9.30 -10.81
C PHE A 196 15.03 -9.87 -10.10
N TYR A 197 13.86 -9.39 -10.50
CA TYR A 197 12.58 -10.02 -10.15
C TYR A 197 11.57 -9.79 -11.27
N LYS A 198 11.20 -10.85 -12.00
CA LYS A 198 10.39 -10.83 -13.24
C LYS A 198 11.02 -10.00 -14.37
N ARG A 199 11.74 -8.94 -14.04
CA ARG A 199 12.50 -8.05 -14.94
C ARG A 199 13.73 -7.50 -14.20
N PRO A 200 14.76 -7.05 -14.91
CA PRO A 200 15.89 -6.35 -14.30
C PRO A 200 15.40 -5.04 -13.64
N ARG A 201 15.91 -4.74 -12.45
CA ARG A 201 15.56 -3.52 -11.70
C ARG A 201 16.83 -2.85 -11.21
N ILE A 202 16.78 -1.54 -11.06
CA ILE A 202 17.86 -0.74 -10.50
C ILE A 202 17.27 0.12 -9.39
N PRO A 203 17.60 -0.13 -8.10
CA PRO A 203 17.22 0.79 -7.04
C PRO A 203 17.79 2.19 -7.27
N LYS A 204 17.02 3.24 -6.97
CA LYS A 204 17.48 4.64 -7.11
C LYS A 204 18.80 4.87 -6.38
N SER A 205 18.95 4.36 -5.16
CA SER A 205 20.17 4.46 -4.36
C SER A 205 21.39 3.79 -5.02
N VAL A 206 21.20 2.73 -5.81
CA VAL A 206 22.28 2.10 -6.58
C VAL A 206 22.58 2.92 -7.84
N TYR A 207 21.55 3.48 -8.51
CA TYR A 207 21.75 4.39 -9.62
C TYR A 207 22.59 5.61 -9.18
N GLU A 208 22.26 6.23 -8.08
CA GLU A 208 22.98 7.40 -7.53
C GLU A 208 24.49 7.14 -7.31
N GLN A 209 24.85 5.95 -6.82
CA GLN A 209 26.24 5.55 -6.63
C GLN A 209 27.04 5.44 -7.93
N TYR A 210 26.37 5.22 -9.06
CA TYR A 210 27.00 5.02 -10.38
C TYR A 210 26.51 6.04 -11.43
N SER A 211 25.93 7.16 -10.99
CA SER A 211 25.31 8.16 -11.87
C SER A 211 26.32 9.00 -12.66
N GLU A 212 27.62 9.01 -12.25
CA GLU A 212 28.64 9.76 -12.94
C GLU A 212 28.74 9.38 -14.43
N GLY A 213 28.61 10.40 -15.28
CA GLY A 213 28.65 10.25 -16.73
C GLY A 213 27.37 9.68 -17.35
N LEU A 214 26.27 9.58 -16.57
CA LEU A 214 24.94 9.18 -17.03
C LEU A 214 23.99 10.37 -17.09
N ILE A 215 22.90 10.18 -17.80
CA ILE A 215 21.70 11.03 -17.82
C ILE A 215 20.52 10.10 -17.61
N ILE A 216 19.60 10.46 -16.73
CA ILE A 216 18.35 9.71 -16.51
C ILE A 216 17.13 10.51 -16.95
N GLY A 217 16.22 9.85 -17.69
CA GLY A 217 14.95 10.41 -18.15
C GLY A 217 13.74 9.75 -17.51
N SER A 218 12.62 10.49 -17.43
CA SER A 218 11.37 10.06 -16.80
C SER A 218 10.64 8.94 -17.53
N ALA A 219 11.05 8.63 -18.77
CA ALA A 219 10.46 7.64 -19.65
C ALA A 219 8.96 7.88 -19.99
N CYS A 220 8.24 6.81 -20.33
CA CYS A 220 6.89 6.81 -20.86
C CYS A 220 5.81 6.75 -19.76
N GLU A 221 4.57 6.40 -20.15
CA GLU A 221 3.41 6.18 -19.26
C GLU A 221 3.64 5.11 -18.17
N ALA A 222 4.64 4.24 -18.33
CA ALA A 222 5.08 3.29 -17.32
C ALA A 222 6.17 3.87 -16.39
N GLY A 223 6.56 5.14 -16.59
CA GLY A 223 7.49 5.87 -15.73
C GLY A 223 6.85 6.30 -14.41
N GLU A 224 7.70 6.53 -13.40
CA GLU A 224 7.24 6.92 -12.06
C GLU A 224 6.51 8.26 -12.06
N LEU A 225 7.07 9.27 -12.76
CA LEU A 225 6.49 10.61 -12.82
C LEU A 225 5.09 10.59 -13.43
N TYR A 226 4.93 9.94 -14.58
CA TYR A 226 3.63 9.83 -15.23
C TYR A 226 2.60 9.12 -14.33
N ARG A 227 3.00 8.01 -13.70
CA ARG A 227 2.15 7.25 -12.78
C ARG A 227 1.74 8.07 -11.56
N ALA A 228 2.65 8.90 -11.03
CA ALA A 228 2.36 9.81 -9.92
C ALA A 228 1.31 10.86 -10.30
N ILE A 229 1.43 11.45 -11.49
CA ILE A 229 0.47 12.45 -12.01
C ILE A 229 -0.92 11.81 -12.19
N VAL A 230 -0.99 10.65 -12.85
CA VAL A 230 -2.27 9.94 -13.08
C VAL A 230 -2.92 9.48 -11.78
N ALA A 231 -2.10 9.15 -10.76
CA ALA A 231 -2.58 8.79 -9.44
C ALA A 231 -3.06 10.00 -8.60
N GLY A 232 -2.94 11.23 -9.11
CA GLY A 232 -3.35 12.45 -8.42
C GLY A 232 -2.53 12.76 -7.18
N LYS A 233 -1.21 12.46 -7.19
CA LYS A 233 -0.32 12.83 -6.10
C LYS A 233 -0.22 14.35 -5.96
N SER A 234 0.16 14.83 -4.76
CA SER A 234 0.33 16.27 -4.51
C SER A 234 1.41 16.89 -5.40
N GLU A 235 1.34 18.21 -5.61
CA GLU A 235 2.33 18.94 -6.40
C GLU A 235 3.74 18.77 -5.81
N GLU A 236 3.87 18.78 -4.47
CA GLU A 236 5.15 18.58 -3.80
C GLU A 236 5.73 17.19 -4.07
N GLU A 237 4.91 16.13 -4.01
CA GLU A 237 5.36 14.76 -4.32
C GLU A 237 5.75 14.62 -5.80
N ILE A 238 5.01 15.25 -6.71
CA ILE A 238 5.31 15.24 -8.15
C ILE A 238 6.62 15.98 -8.41
N GLU A 239 6.84 17.12 -7.76
CA GLU A 239 8.08 17.89 -7.88
C GLU A 239 9.28 17.12 -7.34
N GLU A 240 9.16 16.44 -6.18
CA GLU A 240 10.21 15.59 -5.62
C GLU A 240 10.59 14.46 -6.58
N ILE A 241 9.61 13.78 -7.17
CA ILE A 241 9.84 12.74 -8.17
C ILE A 241 10.52 13.32 -9.41
N ALA A 242 10.05 14.47 -9.91
CA ALA A 242 10.59 15.11 -11.11
C ALA A 242 12.05 15.52 -10.94
N ARG A 243 12.45 15.99 -9.76
CA ARG A 243 13.83 16.39 -9.43
C ARG A 243 14.87 15.27 -9.52
N PHE A 244 14.42 14.01 -9.47
CA PHE A 244 15.31 12.86 -9.63
C PHE A 244 15.81 12.68 -11.07
N TYR A 245 15.10 13.21 -12.06
CA TYR A 245 15.40 13.04 -13.48
C TYR A 245 16.16 14.23 -14.05
N ASP A 246 17.16 13.95 -14.90
CA ASP A 246 17.89 15.00 -15.63
C ASP A 246 17.03 15.64 -16.73
N TYR A 247 16.06 14.89 -17.29
CA TYR A 247 15.10 15.39 -18.25
C TYR A 247 13.76 14.66 -18.14
N LEU A 248 12.70 15.33 -18.61
CA LEU A 248 11.34 14.78 -18.61
C LEU A 248 10.91 14.52 -20.05
N GLU A 249 10.21 13.40 -20.29
CA GLU A 249 9.66 13.07 -21.58
C GLU A 249 8.19 13.45 -21.67
N ILE A 250 7.83 14.07 -22.82
CA ILE A 250 6.45 14.36 -23.17
C ILE A 250 6.04 13.37 -24.26
N GLN A 251 5.04 12.55 -23.98
CA GLN A 251 4.53 11.59 -24.92
C GLN A 251 3.60 12.28 -25.95
N PRO A 252 3.69 11.95 -27.24
CA PRO A 252 2.79 12.51 -28.25
C PRO A 252 1.35 12.00 -28.07
N ILE A 253 0.38 12.82 -28.47
CA ILE A 253 -1.07 12.55 -28.36
C ILE A 253 -1.53 11.26 -29.07
N GLY A 254 -0.70 10.66 -29.94
CA GLY A 254 -1.01 9.40 -30.62
C GLY A 254 -1.04 8.14 -29.73
N ASN A 255 -0.64 8.23 -28.46
CA ASN A 255 -0.72 7.13 -27.47
C ASN A 255 -2.06 7.14 -26.70
N ASN A 256 -3.14 7.49 -27.37
CA ASN A 256 -4.44 7.85 -26.78
C ASN A 256 -5.18 6.74 -26.01
N GLU A 257 -4.73 5.49 -26.01
CA GLU A 257 -5.39 4.44 -25.24
C GLU A 257 -5.11 4.54 -23.71
N PHE A 258 -4.20 5.44 -23.30
CA PHE A 258 -3.77 5.57 -21.90
C PHE A 258 -3.86 7.01 -21.35
N MET A 259 -4.25 7.96 -22.16
CA MET A 259 -4.53 9.36 -21.80
C MET A 259 -6.01 9.67 -21.93
#